data_0bded9456a12288251563f6e5df7eff1
#
_entry.id   0bded9456a12288251563f6e5df7eff1
#
_cell.length_a   1.000
_cell.length_b   1.000
_cell.length_c   1.000
_cell.angle_alpha   90.00
_cell.angle_beta   90.00
_cell.angle_gamma   90.00
#
_symmetry.space_group_name_H-M   'P 1'
#
loop_
_entity.id
_entity.type
_entity.pdbx_description
1 polymer ?
#
loop_
_entity_poly.entity_id
_entity_poly.type
_entity_poly.pdbx_seq_one_letter_code
_entity_poly.pdbx_strand_id
1 'polypeptide(L)'
;MPILYGHIRKVFSPDFKLQVTFLKADPEEQNKINWVKAGLPMVCGKFIHDDTIETSKRLMFSHQMHIKKGSDDGTYLIYPRKGETWALFKDWNIGWSSDPSNHRTFKYVMVEILSDFKQETGVEICYLAKVKGFVSVFRRVAKDGIVTFPIPSSEMLRFAYNVPSTKLTGAEREGVPAGAFELDPASLPTDPNKLCQPEDREADT
;
A
#
# COMPACT_ATOMS: atom_id res chain seq x y z
N MET A 1 -2.18 -8.43 -9.29
CA MET A 1 -3.62 -8.15 -9.17
C MET A 1 -3.76 -6.64 -9.18
N PRO A 2 -4.55 -6.03 -10.06
CA PRO A 2 -4.74 -4.59 -10.03
C PRO A 2 -5.46 -4.22 -8.74
N ILE A 3 -4.95 -3.22 -8.03
CA ILE A 3 -5.57 -2.68 -6.84
C ILE A 3 -6.44 -1.53 -7.30
N LEU A 4 -7.74 -1.64 -7.03
CA LEU A 4 -8.73 -0.64 -7.37
C LEU A 4 -9.41 -0.16 -6.07
N TYR A 5 -9.66 1.11 -6.00
CA TYR A 5 -10.52 1.68 -4.97
C TYR A 5 -11.96 1.77 -5.45
N GLY A 6 -12.90 1.51 -4.57
CA GLY A 6 -14.32 1.61 -4.86
C GLY A 6 -15.06 2.34 -3.74
N HIS A 7 -15.89 3.29 -4.12
CA HIS A 7 -16.81 3.98 -3.22
C HIS A 7 -18.12 3.22 -3.18
N ILE A 8 -18.47 2.61 -2.04
CA ILE A 8 -19.76 1.93 -1.85
C ILE A 8 -20.85 3.00 -1.79
N ARG A 9 -21.70 3.04 -2.81
CA ARG A 9 -22.81 4.02 -2.93
C ARG A 9 -24.07 3.52 -2.24
N LYS A 10 -24.33 2.21 -2.36
CA LYS A 10 -25.54 1.59 -1.82
C LYS A 10 -25.28 0.13 -1.44
N VAL A 11 -25.88 -0.26 -0.33
CA VAL A 11 -25.96 -1.66 0.12
C VAL A 11 -27.41 -2.09 -0.02
N PHE A 12 -27.65 -3.19 -0.72
CA PHE A 12 -28.97 -3.76 -0.87
C PHE A 12 -29.15 -4.90 0.15
N SER A 13 -30.20 -4.82 0.95
CA SER A 13 -30.55 -5.84 1.94
C SER A 13 -31.80 -6.61 1.46
N PRO A 14 -31.98 -7.91 1.79
CA PRO A 14 -31.16 -8.72 2.70
C PRO A 14 -29.95 -9.38 2.03
N ASP A 15 -29.89 -9.42 0.69
CA ASP A 15 -28.79 -10.06 -0.04
C ASP A 15 -27.53 -9.20 -0.05
N PHE A 16 -26.35 -9.85 -0.09
CA PHE A 16 -25.12 -9.14 -0.31
C PHE A 16 -25.06 -8.67 -1.77
N LYS A 17 -25.54 -7.46 -2.00
CA LYS A 17 -25.43 -6.76 -3.28
C LYS A 17 -25.05 -5.32 -3.01
N LEU A 18 -24.05 -4.84 -3.72
CA LEU A 18 -23.50 -3.50 -3.56
C LEU A 18 -23.54 -2.76 -4.89
N GLN A 19 -23.83 -1.46 -4.82
CA GLN A 19 -23.52 -0.52 -5.89
C GLN A 19 -22.20 0.18 -5.55
N VAL A 20 -21.22 0.04 -6.42
CA VAL A 20 -19.85 0.53 -6.23
C VAL A 20 -19.45 1.41 -7.39
N THR A 21 -19.01 2.61 -7.10
CA THR A 21 -18.36 3.51 -8.06
C THR A 21 -16.85 3.36 -7.91
N PHE A 22 -16.16 2.91 -8.94
CA PHE A 22 -14.71 2.83 -8.94
C PHE A 22 -14.08 4.21 -8.90
N LEU A 23 -12.86 4.26 -8.37
CA LEU A 23 -12.04 5.46 -8.37
C LEU A 23 -10.87 5.25 -9.33
N LYS A 24 -10.64 6.22 -10.20
CA LYS A 24 -9.46 6.28 -11.06
C LYS A 24 -8.51 7.37 -10.60
N ALA A 25 -7.22 7.12 -10.77
CA ALA A 25 -6.18 8.11 -10.47
C ALA A 25 -6.33 9.35 -11.37
N ASP A 26 -6.20 10.52 -10.76
CA ASP A 26 -6.28 11.82 -11.43
C ASP A 26 -5.05 12.68 -11.08
N PRO A 27 -3.85 12.29 -11.53
CA PRO A 27 -2.63 13.02 -11.23
C PRO A 27 -2.53 14.33 -12.02
N GLU A 28 -1.97 15.36 -11.39
CA GLU A 28 -1.71 16.66 -12.01
C GLU A 28 -0.26 16.81 -12.48
N GLU A 29 0.68 16.12 -11.84
CA GLU A 29 2.10 16.19 -12.17
C GLU A 29 2.45 15.31 -13.37
N GLN A 30 3.25 15.82 -14.32
CA GLN A 30 3.55 15.13 -15.57
C GLN A 30 4.20 13.75 -15.39
N ASN A 31 5.08 13.58 -14.41
CA ASN A 31 5.70 12.30 -14.09
C ASN A 31 4.68 11.25 -13.61
N LYS A 32 3.71 11.66 -12.79
CA LYS A 32 2.62 10.80 -12.31
C LYS A 32 1.63 10.49 -13.44
N ILE A 33 1.36 11.45 -14.34
CA ILE A 33 0.56 11.22 -15.55
C ILE A 33 1.22 10.17 -16.45
N ASN A 34 2.53 10.28 -16.68
CA ASN A 34 3.29 9.31 -17.46
C ASN A 34 3.26 7.92 -16.82
N TRP A 35 3.40 7.84 -15.50
CA TRP A 35 3.31 6.61 -14.72
C TRP A 35 1.97 5.88 -14.93
N VAL A 36 0.86 6.60 -14.79
CA VAL A 36 -0.50 6.05 -15.00
C VAL A 36 -0.72 5.64 -16.45
N LYS A 37 -0.28 6.46 -17.43
CA LYS A 37 -0.35 6.13 -18.86
C LYS A 37 0.47 4.90 -19.23
N ALA A 38 1.56 4.64 -18.53
CA ALA A 38 2.37 3.42 -18.69
C ALA A 38 1.71 2.16 -18.09
N GLY A 39 0.53 2.29 -17.48
CA GLY A 39 -0.21 1.19 -16.85
C GLY A 39 0.40 0.74 -15.51
N LEU A 40 1.27 1.57 -14.91
CA LEU A 40 1.84 1.30 -13.60
C LEU A 40 0.86 1.71 -12.49
N PRO A 41 0.81 0.96 -11.38
CA PRO A 41 -0.18 1.19 -10.33
C PRO A 41 0.11 2.47 -9.54
N MET A 42 -0.90 3.31 -9.37
CA MET A 42 -0.88 4.46 -8.49
C MET A 42 -1.93 4.23 -7.39
N VAL A 43 -1.48 4.15 -6.15
CA VAL A 43 -2.35 3.87 -4.99
C VAL A 43 -2.43 5.02 -3.99
N CYS A 44 -1.56 6.01 -4.12
CA CYS A 44 -1.56 7.22 -3.31
C CYS A 44 -1.71 8.45 -4.20
N GLY A 45 -2.50 9.43 -3.75
CA GLY A 45 -2.72 10.68 -4.46
C GLY A 45 -4.17 11.06 -4.63
N LYS A 46 -4.47 11.82 -5.68
CA LYS A 46 -5.81 12.27 -6.05
C LYS A 46 -6.51 11.26 -6.95
N PHE A 47 -7.77 11.02 -6.65
CA PHE A 47 -8.65 10.11 -7.38
C PHE A 47 -9.99 10.78 -7.66
N ILE A 48 -10.65 10.39 -8.73
CA ILE A 48 -12.00 10.82 -9.10
C ILE A 48 -12.89 9.61 -9.37
N HIS A 49 -14.19 9.81 -9.40
CA HIS A 49 -15.14 8.77 -9.76
C HIS A 49 -14.91 8.28 -11.20
N ASP A 50 -15.07 6.98 -11.37
CA ASP A 50 -15.08 6.28 -12.65
C ASP A 50 -16.40 5.51 -12.79
N ASP A 51 -16.40 4.36 -13.44
CA ASP A 51 -17.57 3.53 -13.69
C ASP A 51 -18.26 3.06 -12.40
N THR A 52 -19.57 2.96 -12.45
CA THR A 52 -20.40 2.42 -11.38
C THR A 52 -20.96 1.07 -11.80
N ILE A 53 -20.80 0.08 -10.94
CA ILE A 53 -21.33 -1.27 -11.14
C ILE A 53 -22.20 -1.72 -9.95
N GLU A 54 -23.06 -2.71 -10.20
CA GLU A 54 -23.67 -3.50 -9.14
C GLU A 54 -23.00 -4.88 -9.08
N THR A 55 -22.68 -5.34 -7.88
CA THR A 55 -22.00 -6.61 -7.69
C THR A 55 -22.44 -7.33 -6.43
N SER A 56 -22.48 -8.66 -6.52
CA SER A 56 -22.66 -9.56 -5.37
C SER A 56 -21.40 -10.37 -5.06
N LYS A 57 -20.30 -10.08 -5.73
CA LYS A 57 -19.02 -10.80 -5.59
C LYS A 57 -18.26 -10.29 -4.37
N ARG A 58 -18.40 -10.95 -3.22
CA ARG A 58 -17.68 -10.60 -1.97
C ARG A 58 -16.17 -10.59 -2.13
N LEU A 59 -15.61 -11.50 -2.92
CA LEU A 59 -14.16 -11.62 -3.14
C LEU A 59 -13.54 -10.47 -3.94
N MET A 60 -14.33 -9.50 -4.42
CA MET A 60 -13.81 -8.27 -5.02
C MET A 60 -13.27 -7.31 -3.96
N PHE A 61 -13.66 -7.47 -2.72
CA PHE A 61 -13.33 -6.52 -1.64
C PHE A 61 -12.32 -7.15 -0.69
N SER A 62 -11.27 -6.41 -0.36
CA SER A 62 -10.29 -6.80 0.65
C SER A 62 -10.61 -6.14 1.99
N HIS A 63 -10.51 -4.85 2.08
CA HIS A 63 -10.72 -4.10 3.32
C HIS A 63 -11.18 -2.66 3.04
N GLN A 64 -11.62 -2.00 4.08
CA GLN A 64 -12.01 -0.60 4.03
C GLN A 64 -10.80 0.31 4.15
N MET A 65 -10.72 1.31 3.27
CA MET A 65 -9.69 2.34 3.29
C MET A 65 -10.23 3.64 3.86
N HIS A 66 -9.37 4.37 4.56
CA HIS A 66 -9.67 5.74 4.94
C HIS A 66 -9.40 6.69 3.77
N ILE A 67 -10.41 7.45 3.39
CA ILE A 67 -10.36 8.38 2.27
C ILE A 67 -10.68 9.79 2.78
N LYS A 68 -9.90 10.78 2.37
CA LYS A 68 -10.20 12.19 2.59
C LYS A 68 -10.87 12.75 1.34
N LYS A 69 -11.97 13.50 1.49
CA LYS A 69 -12.56 14.26 0.39
C LYS A 69 -11.59 15.37 -0.03
N GLY A 70 -11.42 15.55 -1.32
CA GLY A 70 -10.68 16.68 -1.87
C GLY A 70 -11.47 18.00 -1.76
N SER A 71 -10.85 19.07 -2.25
CA SER A 71 -11.49 20.41 -2.31
C SER A 71 -12.65 20.46 -3.28
N ASP A 72 -12.53 19.72 -4.38
CA ASP A 72 -13.52 19.70 -5.45
C ASP A 72 -14.51 18.56 -5.25
N ASP A 73 -15.76 18.77 -5.60
CA ASP A 73 -16.78 17.73 -5.50
C ASP A 73 -16.43 16.52 -6.38
N GLY A 74 -16.54 15.33 -5.80
CA GLY A 74 -16.19 14.09 -6.47
C GLY A 74 -14.71 13.76 -6.53
N THR A 75 -13.85 14.54 -5.86
CA THR A 75 -12.43 14.21 -5.69
C THR A 75 -12.14 13.54 -4.34
N TYR A 76 -11.15 12.65 -4.34
CA TYR A 76 -10.73 11.86 -3.19
C TYR A 76 -9.23 11.85 -3.08
N LEU A 77 -8.73 12.00 -1.85
CA LEU A 77 -7.32 11.95 -1.52
C LEU A 77 -7.04 10.70 -0.69
N ILE A 78 -6.14 9.86 -1.19
CA ILE A 78 -5.73 8.62 -0.53
C ILE A 78 -4.23 8.72 -0.26
N TYR A 79 -3.87 8.76 1.01
CA TYR A 79 -2.49 8.80 1.47
C TYR A 79 -2.29 7.89 2.68
N PRO A 80 -1.06 7.38 2.89
CA PRO A 80 -0.73 6.61 4.06
C PRO A 80 -0.94 7.41 5.34
N ARG A 81 -1.46 6.74 6.38
CA ARG A 81 -1.73 7.34 7.69
C ARG A 81 -0.89 6.69 8.76
N LYS A 82 -0.57 7.45 9.79
CA LYS A 82 0.17 6.96 10.96
C LYS A 82 -0.47 5.70 11.54
N GLY A 83 0.36 4.68 11.77
CA GLY A 83 -0.05 3.39 12.33
C GLY A 83 -0.50 2.36 11.30
N GLU A 84 -0.71 2.75 10.03
CA GLU A 84 -1.00 1.79 8.96
C GLU A 84 0.28 1.04 8.54
N THR A 85 0.07 -0.14 7.96
CA THR A 85 1.13 -0.92 7.32
C THR A 85 0.90 -0.95 5.82
N TRP A 86 2.00 -0.82 5.06
CA TRP A 86 1.97 -0.74 3.61
C TRP A 86 3.08 -1.58 2.98
N ALA A 87 2.85 -2.01 1.75
CA ALA A 87 3.87 -2.54 0.88
C ALA A 87 4.44 -1.40 0.02
N LEU A 88 5.76 -1.33 -0.07
CA LEU A 88 6.47 -0.48 -1.02
C LEU A 88 7.04 -1.32 -2.15
N PHE A 89 7.12 -0.76 -3.36
CA PHE A 89 7.92 -1.36 -4.41
C PHE A 89 9.40 -1.36 -4.02
N LYS A 90 10.04 -2.54 -4.02
CA LYS A 90 11.50 -2.63 -3.89
C LYS A 90 12.15 -2.05 -5.15
N ASP A 91 13.25 -1.34 -4.97
CA ASP A 91 14.04 -0.76 -6.07
C ASP A 91 13.25 0.18 -6.98
N TRP A 92 12.21 0.80 -6.41
CA TRP A 92 11.36 1.76 -7.11
C TRP A 92 12.18 2.89 -7.74
N ASN A 93 11.83 3.22 -8.99
CA ASN A 93 12.38 4.36 -9.71
C ASN A 93 11.29 5.00 -10.57
N ILE A 94 11.22 6.33 -10.55
CA ILE A 94 10.25 7.08 -11.36
C ILE A 94 10.40 6.82 -12.87
N GLY A 95 11.61 6.47 -13.30
CA GLY A 95 11.93 6.11 -14.68
C GLY A 95 11.28 4.82 -15.19
N TRP A 96 10.64 3.99 -14.34
CA TRP A 96 9.91 2.79 -14.79
C TRP A 96 8.83 3.11 -15.83
N SER A 97 8.25 4.31 -15.78
CA SER A 97 7.28 4.77 -16.76
C SER A 97 7.85 4.92 -18.18
N SER A 98 9.17 5.01 -18.34
CA SER A 98 9.85 5.08 -19.63
C SER A 98 10.10 3.69 -20.26
N ASP A 99 10.11 2.62 -19.44
CA ASP A 99 10.27 1.24 -19.87
C ASP A 99 9.36 0.28 -19.07
N PRO A 100 8.03 0.41 -19.22
CA PRO A 100 7.07 -0.32 -18.38
C PRO A 100 7.07 -1.83 -18.66
N SER A 101 7.58 -2.28 -19.79
CA SER A 101 7.62 -3.70 -20.16
C SER A 101 8.58 -4.49 -19.26
N ASN A 102 9.66 -3.87 -18.80
CA ASN A 102 10.64 -4.48 -17.90
C ASN A 102 10.25 -4.40 -16.43
N HIS A 103 9.15 -3.69 -16.09
CA HIS A 103 8.69 -3.48 -14.73
C HIS A 103 7.26 -4.03 -14.50
N ARG A 104 7.02 -5.28 -14.94
CA ARG A 104 5.73 -5.98 -14.74
C ARG A 104 5.74 -6.94 -13.55
N THR A 105 6.93 -7.31 -13.08
CA THR A 105 7.08 -8.18 -11.91
C THR A 105 7.68 -7.38 -10.78
N PHE A 106 6.84 -7.09 -9.77
CA PHE A 106 7.25 -6.27 -8.64
C PHE A 106 7.69 -7.14 -7.45
N LYS A 107 8.71 -6.65 -6.75
CA LYS A 107 9.09 -7.10 -5.41
C LYS A 107 8.67 -6.04 -4.40
N TYR A 108 8.44 -6.46 -3.15
CA TYR A 108 7.88 -5.59 -2.12
C TYR A 108 8.70 -5.65 -0.85
N VAL A 109 8.71 -4.54 -0.12
CA VAL A 109 9.14 -4.46 1.28
C VAL A 109 7.99 -3.94 2.11
N MET A 110 7.83 -4.45 3.34
CA MET A 110 6.77 -4.03 4.24
C MET A 110 7.26 -2.89 5.12
N VAL A 111 6.38 -1.93 5.37
CA VAL A 111 6.66 -0.78 6.22
C VAL A 111 5.48 -0.44 7.12
N GLU A 112 5.78 0.17 8.26
CA GLU A 112 4.82 0.87 9.10
C GLU A 112 4.95 2.37 8.85
N ILE A 113 3.83 3.07 8.82
CA ILE A 113 3.75 4.51 8.69
C ILE A 113 3.86 5.15 10.08
N LEU A 114 4.82 6.02 10.28
CA LEU A 114 5.10 6.65 11.56
C LEU A 114 4.51 8.05 11.69
N SER A 115 4.21 8.72 10.57
CA SER A 115 3.57 10.03 10.52
C SER A 115 2.45 10.09 9.50
N ASP A 116 1.45 10.96 9.72
CA ASP A 116 0.47 11.27 8.67
C ASP A 116 1.15 12.02 7.51
N PHE A 117 0.60 11.82 6.30
CA PHE A 117 1.08 12.50 5.11
C PHE A 117 0.96 14.02 5.22
N LYS A 118 2.03 14.72 4.83
CA LYS A 118 2.08 16.17 4.66
C LYS A 118 2.64 16.50 3.27
N GLN A 119 2.05 17.47 2.60
CA GLN A 119 2.45 17.85 1.25
C GLN A 119 3.91 18.32 1.18
N GLU A 120 4.39 18.98 2.24
CA GLU A 120 5.73 19.56 2.30
C GLU A 120 6.83 18.52 2.58
N THR A 121 6.51 17.48 3.36
CA THR A 121 7.51 16.54 3.88
C THR A 121 7.28 15.08 3.50
N GLY A 122 6.08 14.73 3.00
CA GLY A 122 5.70 13.33 2.76
C GLY A 122 5.33 12.59 4.05
N VAL A 123 5.87 11.40 4.25
CA VAL A 123 5.63 10.54 5.42
C VAL A 123 6.93 9.98 5.98
N GLU A 124 6.93 9.64 7.26
CA GLU A 124 7.99 8.85 7.89
C GLU A 124 7.55 7.38 7.98
N ILE A 125 8.46 6.47 7.72
CA ILE A 125 8.23 5.04 7.77
C ILE A 125 9.26 4.32 8.64
N CYS A 126 8.90 3.11 9.10
CA CYS A 126 9.83 2.12 9.64
C CYS A 126 9.70 0.84 8.83
N TYR A 127 10.83 0.23 8.47
CA TYR A 127 10.81 -1.06 7.79
C TYR A 127 10.37 -2.18 8.73
N LEU A 128 9.65 -3.15 8.15
CA LEU A 128 9.19 -4.34 8.84
C LEU A 128 9.85 -5.58 8.25
N ALA A 129 10.47 -6.39 9.11
CA ALA A 129 11.03 -7.69 8.75
C ALA A 129 10.16 -8.81 9.30
N LYS A 130 10.05 -9.89 8.54
CA LYS A 130 9.32 -11.09 8.94
C LYS A 130 9.99 -11.75 10.15
N VAL A 131 9.20 -12.12 11.13
CA VAL A 131 9.68 -12.88 12.30
C VAL A 131 9.84 -14.34 11.90
N LYS A 132 11.03 -14.90 12.16
CA LYS A 132 11.34 -16.31 11.85
C LYS A 132 10.35 -17.25 12.56
N GLY A 133 9.85 -18.22 11.82
CA GLY A 133 8.87 -19.20 12.33
C GLY A 133 7.41 -18.77 12.17
N PHE A 134 7.13 -17.56 11.69
CA PHE A 134 5.76 -17.07 11.46
C PHE A 134 5.51 -16.74 9.99
N VAL A 135 4.28 -16.91 9.55
CA VAL A 135 3.89 -16.61 8.16
C VAL A 135 3.64 -15.13 7.96
N SER A 136 2.96 -14.50 8.92
CA SER A 136 2.38 -13.13 8.81
C SER A 136 2.81 -12.18 9.93
N VAL A 137 3.71 -12.61 10.83
CA VAL A 137 4.21 -11.75 11.92
C VAL A 137 5.46 -11.01 11.47
N PHE A 138 5.44 -9.68 11.63
CA PHE A 138 6.51 -8.77 11.25
C PHE A 138 6.89 -7.88 12.44
N ARG A 139 8.16 -7.52 12.54
CA ARG A 139 8.67 -6.60 13.57
C ARG A 139 9.40 -5.44 12.92
N ARG A 140 9.43 -4.31 13.61
CA ARG A 140 10.26 -3.17 13.21
C ARG A 140 11.73 -3.56 13.18
N VAL A 141 12.45 -3.07 12.21
CA VAL A 141 13.90 -3.26 12.08
C VAL A 141 14.57 -1.95 11.71
N ALA A 142 15.80 -1.78 12.21
CA ALA A 142 16.69 -0.75 11.72
C ALA A 142 17.30 -1.22 10.40
N LYS A 143 17.51 -0.28 9.48
CA LYS A 143 18.29 -0.49 8.28
C LYS A 143 19.50 0.44 8.37
N ASP A 144 20.72 -0.12 8.28
CA ASP A 144 21.96 0.62 8.49
C ASP A 144 22.00 1.40 9.83
N GLY A 145 21.39 0.84 10.89
CA GLY A 145 21.29 1.48 12.21
C GLY A 145 20.19 2.54 12.32
N ILE A 146 19.51 2.89 11.24
CA ILE A 146 18.43 3.90 11.19
C ILE A 146 17.07 3.20 11.29
N VAL A 147 16.21 3.70 12.17
CA VAL A 147 14.87 3.14 12.39
C VAL A 147 13.80 3.87 11.59
N THR A 148 13.96 5.17 11.39
CA THR A 148 12.96 6.04 10.73
C THR A 148 13.50 6.56 9.42
N PHE A 149 12.72 6.39 8.34
CA PHE A 149 13.09 6.84 7.00
C PHE A 149 12.00 7.77 6.45
N PRO A 150 12.37 8.94 5.90
CA PRO A 150 11.42 9.80 5.21
C PRO A 150 11.16 9.27 3.79
N ILE A 151 9.89 9.32 3.36
CA ILE A 151 9.48 9.20 1.96
C ILE A 151 8.87 10.54 1.58
N PRO A 152 9.51 11.33 0.71
CA PRO A 152 9.03 12.65 0.33
C PRO A 152 7.74 12.56 -0.48
N SER A 153 6.97 13.64 -0.52
CA SER A 153 5.70 13.71 -1.26
C SER A 153 5.82 13.42 -2.76
N SER A 154 7.00 13.67 -3.33
CA SER A 154 7.33 13.35 -4.73
C SER A 154 7.47 11.83 -5.00
N GLU A 155 7.67 11.01 -3.95
CA GLU A 155 7.87 9.57 -4.07
C GLU A 155 6.63 8.73 -3.67
N MET A 156 5.44 9.31 -3.63
CA MET A 156 4.22 8.56 -3.26
C MET A 156 3.88 7.43 -4.23
N LEU A 157 4.40 7.43 -5.45
CA LEU A 157 4.28 6.32 -6.40
C LEU A 157 5.08 5.07 -5.97
N ARG A 158 5.94 5.18 -4.96
CA ARG A 158 6.65 4.07 -4.34
C ARG A 158 5.73 3.15 -3.54
N PHE A 159 4.57 3.64 -3.11
CA PHE A 159 3.57 2.84 -2.41
C PHE A 159 2.87 1.90 -3.39
N ALA A 160 2.79 0.60 -3.02
CA ALA A 160 2.19 -0.44 -3.83
C ALA A 160 0.76 -0.77 -3.40
N TYR A 161 0.53 -0.98 -2.11
CA TYR A 161 -0.80 -1.23 -1.53
C TYR A 161 -0.77 -1.14 0.00
N ASN A 162 -1.95 -0.86 0.57
CA ASN A 162 -2.17 -0.96 2.01
C ASN A 162 -2.30 -2.42 2.43
N VAL A 163 -1.71 -2.77 3.56
CA VAL A 163 -1.75 -4.12 4.14
C VAL A 163 -2.45 -4.04 5.50
N PRO A 164 -3.65 -4.59 5.67
CA PRO A 164 -4.28 -4.64 6.98
C PRO A 164 -3.41 -5.35 8.01
N SER A 165 -3.36 -4.82 9.21
CA SER A 165 -2.57 -5.43 10.27
C SER A 165 -3.16 -5.22 11.66
N THR A 166 -2.77 -6.09 12.58
CA THR A 166 -3.05 -5.96 14.01
C THR A 166 -1.72 -5.88 14.76
N LYS A 167 -1.59 -4.87 15.62
CA LYS A 167 -0.41 -4.76 16.48
C LYS A 167 -0.52 -5.75 17.64
N LEU A 168 0.57 -6.52 17.84
CA LEU A 168 0.63 -7.59 18.84
C LEU A 168 1.27 -7.09 20.14
N THR A 169 0.82 -7.64 21.26
CA THR A 169 1.34 -7.33 22.60
C THR A 169 2.55 -8.19 22.98
N GLY A 170 2.72 -9.32 22.29
CA GLY A 170 3.70 -10.36 22.61
C GLY A 170 3.15 -11.46 23.51
N ALA A 171 1.90 -11.35 23.98
CA ALA A 171 1.26 -12.35 24.82
C ALA A 171 0.38 -13.36 24.04
N GLU A 172 0.18 -13.13 22.75
CA GLU A 172 -0.75 -13.93 21.92
C GLU A 172 -0.27 -15.37 21.72
N ARG A 173 1.05 -15.55 21.59
CA ARG A 173 1.68 -16.88 21.49
C ARG A 173 3.19 -16.78 21.70
N GLU A 174 3.81 -17.91 22.05
CA GLU A 174 5.25 -18.02 22.26
C GLU A 174 6.03 -17.58 21.00
N GLY A 175 7.11 -16.82 21.20
CA GLY A 175 7.99 -16.34 20.13
C GLY A 175 7.50 -15.09 19.40
N VAL A 176 6.33 -14.54 19.74
CA VAL A 176 5.84 -13.26 19.19
C VAL A 176 6.49 -12.11 19.95
N PRO A 177 7.22 -11.19 19.27
CA PRO A 177 7.78 -10.02 19.93
C PRO A 177 6.69 -9.00 20.29
N ALA A 178 6.79 -8.37 21.45
CA ALA A 178 5.92 -7.26 21.81
C ALA A 178 6.08 -6.10 20.81
N GLY A 179 4.94 -5.54 20.36
CA GLY A 179 4.91 -4.48 19.38
C GLY A 179 5.11 -4.92 17.93
N ALA A 180 5.17 -6.24 17.68
CA ALA A 180 5.12 -6.79 16.33
C ALA A 180 3.73 -6.55 15.68
N PHE A 181 3.64 -6.84 14.40
CA PHE A 181 2.40 -6.73 13.61
C PHE A 181 2.06 -8.10 13.02
N GLU A 182 0.82 -8.51 13.16
CA GLU A 182 0.27 -9.58 12.34
C GLU A 182 -0.37 -8.95 11.11
N LEU A 183 0.25 -9.14 9.95
CA LEU A 183 -0.25 -8.67 8.67
C LEU A 183 -1.29 -9.64 8.14
N ASP A 184 -2.31 -9.11 7.42
CA ASP A 184 -3.28 -9.96 6.74
C ASP A 184 -2.58 -10.90 5.74
N PRO A 185 -2.62 -12.23 5.95
CA PRO A 185 -1.96 -13.18 5.05
C PRO A 185 -2.47 -13.12 3.61
N ALA A 186 -3.75 -12.73 3.40
CA ALA A 186 -4.32 -12.58 2.06
C ALA A 186 -3.75 -11.39 1.29
N SER A 187 -3.16 -10.43 1.99
CA SER A 187 -2.50 -9.26 1.43
C SER A 187 -1.01 -9.47 1.19
N LEU A 188 -0.44 -10.59 1.63
CA LEU A 188 0.97 -10.91 1.37
C LEU A 188 1.14 -11.55 -0.02
N PRO A 189 2.30 -11.34 -0.69
CA PRO A 189 2.59 -12.01 -1.96
C PRO A 189 2.54 -13.53 -1.80
N THR A 190 1.85 -14.21 -2.72
CA THR A 190 1.78 -15.68 -2.75
C THR A 190 3.14 -16.31 -3.10
N ASP A 191 3.96 -15.61 -3.90
CA ASP A 191 5.34 -15.98 -4.17
C ASP A 191 6.26 -15.34 -3.11
N PRO A 192 6.91 -16.17 -2.23
CA PRO A 192 7.79 -15.65 -1.19
C PRO A 192 8.95 -14.81 -1.70
N ASN A 193 9.43 -15.05 -2.94
CA ASN A 193 10.53 -14.30 -3.55
C ASN A 193 10.17 -12.86 -3.89
N LYS A 194 8.88 -12.52 -3.89
CA LYS A 194 8.39 -11.16 -4.08
C LYS A 194 8.38 -10.33 -2.81
N LEU A 195 8.53 -10.97 -1.64
CA LEU A 195 8.60 -10.31 -0.35
C LEU A 195 10.06 -10.23 0.09
N CYS A 196 10.64 -9.04 -0.03
CA CYS A 196 12.03 -8.80 0.34
C CYS A 196 12.15 -8.39 1.80
N GLN A 197 13.23 -8.83 2.45
CA GLN A 197 13.62 -8.32 3.76
C GLN A 197 14.34 -6.97 3.59
N PRO A 198 14.25 -6.06 4.56
CA PRO A 198 14.95 -4.76 4.49
C PRO A 198 16.47 -4.86 4.41
N GLU A 199 17.04 -5.98 4.89
CA GLU A 199 18.48 -6.26 4.93
C GLU A 199 19.00 -6.84 3.62
N ASP A 200 18.10 -7.25 2.69
CA ASP A 200 18.47 -7.79 1.38
C ASP A 200 18.98 -6.65 0.46
N ARG A 201 20.16 -6.09 0.76
CA ARG A 201 20.97 -5.41 -0.24
C ARG A 201 21.66 -6.50 -1.06
N GLU A 202 21.41 -6.55 -2.36
CA GLU A 202 22.37 -7.14 -3.27
C GLU A 202 23.69 -6.43 -3.04
N ALA A 203 24.72 -7.18 -2.63
CA ALA A 203 26.07 -6.64 -2.62
C ALA A 203 26.37 -6.23 -4.07
N ASP A 204 26.53 -4.94 -4.28
CA ASP A 204 27.08 -4.42 -5.54
C ASP A 204 28.43 -5.07 -5.74
N THR A 205 28.51 -5.99 -6.72
CA THR A 205 29.74 -6.56 -7.27
C THR A 205 30.30 -5.62 -8.30
#